data_6b721ab0766131b588f64649117fb35e
#
_entry.id   6b721ab0766131b588f64649117fb35e
#
_cell.length_a   1.000
_cell.length_b   1.000
_cell.length_c   1.000
_cell.angle_alpha   90.00
_cell.angle_beta   90.00
_cell.angle_gamma   90.00
#
_symmetry.space_group_name_H-M   'P 1'
#
loop_
_entity.id
_entity.type
_entity.pdbx_description
1 polymer ?
#
loop_
_entity_poly.entity_id
_entity_poly.type
_entity_poly.pdbx_seq_one_letter_code
_entity_poly.pdbx_strand_id
1 'polypeptide(L)'
;RPDDMLVHAIKTILNQTPSAFYQLIQADATGDGAPLALRTVIFGGEALDIPRLQSWVDRHPVRPRLINMYGITETTVHVTAAPIDLPTIGAVQRGWIGTALADLRIHVLDARLGLCPPGVEGELYVAGAGLARGYHGRPGLTAARFVASPFGAGERLYRTGDRGAWRADGQLVYRGRADDQVKLRGFRIEPGEIEAALLEQPEVAQAAVVVRGVEADARLVGYAVAVPSADIDVAALRARLAERLPGYMLPAALV
;
A
#
# COMPACT_ATOMS: atom_id res chain seq x y z
N ARG A 1 2.46 -22.89 -3.24
CA ARG A 1 3.38 -22.53 -4.36
C ARG A 1 2.60 -21.67 -5.35
N PRO A 2 3.23 -20.78 -6.15
CA PRO A 2 2.53 -20.00 -7.19
C PRO A 2 1.74 -20.90 -8.15
N ASP A 3 2.29 -22.06 -8.47
CA ASP A 3 1.67 -23.06 -9.35
C ASP A 3 0.36 -23.62 -8.79
N ASP A 4 0.23 -23.78 -7.47
CA ASP A 4 -1.00 -24.27 -6.82
C ASP A 4 -2.16 -23.28 -6.94
N MET A 5 -1.87 -22.01 -7.19
CA MET A 5 -2.90 -20.97 -7.40
C MET A 5 -3.53 -21.06 -8.79
N LEU A 6 -2.82 -21.55 -9.79
CA LEU A 6 -3.30 -21.65 -11.17
C LEU A 6 -3.99 -22.98 -11.47
N VAL A 7 -3.54 -24.07 -10.88
CA VAL A 7 -3.88 -25.45 -11.27
C VAL A 7 -5.27 -25.90 -10.80
N HIS A 8 -5.88 -25.26 -9.81
CA HIS A 8 -7.14 -25.78 -9.21
C HIS A 8 -8.31 -24.79 -9.19
N ALA A 9 -8.30 -23.74 -10.01
CA ALA A 9 -9.35 -22.75 -9.83
C ALA A 9 -10.09 -22.43 -11.11
N ILE A 10 -11.35 -22.74 -11.10
CA ILE A 10 -12.41 -21.96 -11.74
C ILE A 10 -12.41 -20.54 -11.11
N LYS A 11 -11.26 -19.93 -10.89
CA LYS A 11 -11.16 -18.56 -10.41
C LYS A 11 -11.25 -17.65 -11.62
N THR A 12 -12.35 -16.93 -11.68
CA THR A 12 -12.58 -15.94 -12.73
C THR A 12 -12.09 -14.55 -12.34
N ILE A 13 -11.90 -14.29 -11.05
CA ILE A 13 -11.40 -13.03 -10.50
C ILE A 13 -10.24 -13.33 -9.56
N LEU A 14 -9.12 -12.65 -9.77
CA LEU A 14 -7.94 -12.69 -8.92
C LEU A 14 -7.71 -11.32 -8.31
N ASN A 15 -7.73 -11.23 -6.98
CA ASN A 15 -7.30 -10.03 -6.24
C ASN A 15 -5.93 -10.32 -5.64
N GLN A 16 -4.91 -9.54 -6.02
CA GLN A 16 -3.52 -9.78 -5.66
C GLN A 16 -2.75 -8.48 -5.43
N THR A 17 -1.69 -8.56 -4.63
CA THR A 17 -0.69 -7.51 -4.61
C THR A 17 0.14 -7.54 -5.89
N PRO A 18 0.64 -6.39 -6.38
CA PRO A 18 1.56 -6.34 -7.51
C PRO A 18 2.74 -7.29 -7.40
N SER A 19 3.40 -7.34 -6.25
CA SER A 19 4.56 -8.22 -6.02
C SER A 19 4.24 -9.70 -6.19
N ALA A 20 3.10 -10.17 -5.70
CA ALA A 20 2.65 -11.55 -5.89
C ALA A 20 2.28 -11.84 -7.35
N PHE A 21 1.69 -10.88 -8.05
CA PHE A 21 1.35 -11.03 -9.47
C PHE A 21 2.59 -11.08 -10.36
N TYR A 22 3.68 -10.35 -10.04
CA TYR A 22 4.93 -10.47 -10.79
C TYR A 22 5.55 -11.87 -10.71
N GLN A 23 5.39 -12.57 -9.57
CA GLN A 23 5.79 -13.97 -9.47
C GLN A 23 4.91 -14.87 -10.36
N LEU A 24 3.60 -14.57 -10.44
CA LEU A 24 2.69 -15.28 -11.33
C LEU A 24 3.07 -15.08 -12.80
N ILE A 25 3.46 -13.86 -13.21
CA ILE A 25 3.97 -13.58 -14.57
C ILE A 25 5.16 -14.48 -14.91
N GLN A 26 6.08 -14.67 -13.96
CA GLN A 26 7.25 -15.53 -14.16
C GLN A 26 6.86 -17.01 -14.28
N ALA A 27 5.95 -17.49 -13.42
CA ALA A 27 5.46 -18.85 -13.48
C ALA A 27 4.71 -19.15 -14.79
N ASP A 28 3.84 -18.23 -15.23
CA ASP A 28 3.10 -18.32 -16.48
C ASP A 28 4.02 -18.34 -17.72
N ALA A 29 5.13 -17.59 -17.67
CA ALA A 29 6.12 -17.56 -18.75
C ALA A 29 6.85 -18.90 -18.96
N THR A 30 6.93 -19.74 -17.92
CA THR A 30 7.58 -21.06 -17.92
C THR A 30 6.59 -22.22 -17.96
N GLY A 31 5.29 -21.91 -17.88
CA GLY A 31 4.21 -22.90 -17.89
C GLY A 31 3.94 -23.48 -19.29
N ASP A 32 3.03 -24.45 -19.35
CA ASP A 32 2.61 -25.16 -20.55
C ASP A 32 1.66 -24.36 -21.47
N GLY A 33 1.37 -23.11 -21.12
CA GLY A 33 0.46 -22.24 -21.86
C GLY A 33 -1.02 -22.63 -21.76
N ALA A 34 -1.40 -23.41 -20.75
CA ALA A 34 -2.80 -23.77 -20.52
C ALA A 34 -3.68 -22.50 -20.38
N PRO A 35 -4.87 -22.48 -21.02
CA PRO A 35 -5.72 -21.30 -21.00
C PRO A 35 -6.22 -21.03 -19.56
N LEU A 36 -6.02 -19.80 -19.09
CA LEU A 36 -6.48 -19.35 -17.79
C LEU A 36 -7.99 -19.03 -17.82
N ALA A 37 -8.74 -19.47 -16.81
CA ALA A 37 -10.14 -19.10 -16.60
C ALA A 37 -10.30 -17.65 -16.07
N LEU A 38 -9.21 -16.93 -15.86
CA LEU A 38 -9.21 -15.56 -15.33
C LEU A 38 -9.90 -14.59 -16.30
N ARG A 39 -10.83 -13.82 -15.76
CA ARG A 39 -11.56 -12.75 -16.46
C ARG A 39 -11.11 -11.37 -16.01
N THR A 40 -10.71 -11.26 -14.75
CA THR A 40 -10.30 -9.99 -14.13
C THR A 40 -9.20 -10.22 -13.11
N VAL A 41 -8.18 -9.37 -13.13
CA VAL A 41 -7.17 -9.24 -12.08
C VAL A 41 -7.29 -7.86 -11.46
N ILE A 42 -7.37 -7.81 -10.14
CA ILE A 42 -7.44 -6.59 -9.36
C ILE A 42 -6.14 -6.48 -8.55
N PHE A 43 -5.43 -5.38 -8.74
CA PHE A 43 -4.23 -5.04 -7.98
C PHE A 43 -4.57 -4.10 -6.84
N GLY A 44 -4.02 -4.34 -5.66
CA GLY A 44 -4.17 -3.48 -4.50
C GLY A 44 -3.11 -3.74 -3.44
N GLY A 45 -3.02 -2.86 -2.44
CA GLY A 45 -2.12 -2.99 -1.29
C GLY A 45 -0.69 -2.49 -1.51
N GLU A 46 -0.23 -2.39 -2.75
CA GLU A 46 1.10 -1.88 -3.12
C GLU A 46 1.03 -0.95 -4.34
N ALA A 47 2.09 -0.18 -4.57
CA ALA A 47 2.23 0.57 -5.81
C ALA A 47 2.47 -0.37 -6.99
N LEU A 48 1.67 -0.23 -8.04
CA LEU A 48 1.79 -1.02 -9.26
C LEU A 48 2.79 -0.37 -10.22
N ASP A 49 3.78 -1.15 -10.65
CA ASP A 49 4.66 -0.81 -11.76
C ASP A 49 4.05 -1.34 -13.07
N ILE A 50 3.32 -0.48 -13.75
CA ILE A 50 2.54 -0.84 -14.95
C ILE A 50 3.42 -1.38 -16.08
N PRO A 51 4.59 -0.83 -16.42
CA PRO A 51 5.51 -1.39 -17.40
C PRO A 51 5.84 -2.87 -17.22
N ARG A 52 5.91 -3.35 -15.98
CA ARG A 52 6.18 -4.78 -15.70
C ARG A 52 5.05 -5.73 -16.13
N LEU A 53 3.88 -5.21 -16.42
CA LEU A 53 2.76 -6.00 -16.92
C LEU A 53 2.88 -6.29 -18.43
N GLN A 54 3.80 -5.64 -19.17
CA GLN A 54 3.90 -5.77 -20.61
C GLN A 54 4.00 -7.23 -21.06
N SER A 55 4.91 -8.01 -20.47
CA SER A 55 5.10 -9.42 -20.83
C SER A 55 3.88 -10.31 -20.57
N TRP A 56 3.05 -9.94 -19.58
CA TRP A 56 1.77 -10.60 -19.34
C TRP A 56 0.77 -10.27 -20.44
N VAL A 57 0.61 -8.98 -20.75
CA VAL A 57 -0.37 -8.50 -21.73
C VAL A 57 -0.02 -9.00 -23.14
N ASP A 58 1.26 -9.10 -23.48
CA ASP A 58 1.71 -9.67 -24.75
C ASP A 58 1.26 -11.14 -24.92
N ARG A 59 1.25 -11.91 -23.82
CA ARG A 59 0.77 -13.30 -23.84
C ARG A 59 -0.76 -13.42 -23.70
N HIS A 60 -1.39 -12.45 -23.04
CA HIS A 60 -2.82 -12.45 -22.73
C HIS A 60 -3.50 -11.16 -23.20
N PRO A 61 -3.54 -10.87 -24.53
CA PRO A 61 -3.94 -9.55 -25.05
C PRO A 61 -5.43 -9.23 -24.88
N VAL A 62 -6.28 -10.25 -24.67
CA VAL A 62 -7.74 -10.08 -24.58
C VAL A 62 -8.24 -10.24 -23.14
N ARG A 63 -7.64 -11.13 -22.38
CA ARG A 63 -8.05 -11.46 -20.99
C ARG A 63 -6.84 -11.90 -20.17
N PRO A 64 -6.86 -11.71 -18.83
CA PRO A 64 -7.86 -11.03 -18.00
C PRO A 64 -7.85 -9.50 -18.18
N ARG A 65 -8.96 -8.83 -17.82
CA ARG A 65 -8.98 -7.38 -17.60
C ARG A 65 -8.12 -7.07 -16.38
N LEU A 66 -7.26 -6.07 -16.47
CA LEU A 66 -6.40 -5.63 -15.38
C LEU A 66 -6.95 -4.33 -14.79
N ILE A 67 -7.06 -4.25 -13.47
CA ILE A 67 -7.57 -3.07 -12.77
C ILE A 67 -6.64 -2.75 -11.61
N ASN A 68 -6.02 -1.57 -11.60
CA ASN A 68 -5.32 -1.06 -10.44
C ASN A 68 -6.31 -0.37 -9.51
N MET A 69 -6.33 -0.76 -8.23
CA MET A 69 -7.21 -0.18 -7.23
C MET A 69 -6.39 0.31 -6.03
N TYR A 70 -6.73 1.50 -5.57
CA TYR A 70 -6.18 2.09 -4.35
C TYR A 70 -7.25 2.10 -3.26
N GLY A 71 -6.82 1.86 -2.03
CA GLY A 71 -7.64 2.00 -0.84
C GLY A 71 -6.94 1.42 0.39
N ILE A 72 -7.60 1.56 1.53
CA ILE A 72 -7.09 1.18 2.85
C ILE A 72 -8.24 0.63 3.70
N THR A 73 -7.91 0.00 4.80
CA THR A 73 -8.88 -0.66 5.70
C THR A 73 -9.96 0.31 6.19
N GLU A 74 -9.58 1.53 6.53
CA GLU A 74 -10.47 2.56 7.08
C GLU A 74 -11.52 3.06 6.07
N THR A 75 -11.36 2.72 4.80
CA THR A 75 -12.27 3.11 3.69
C THR A 75 -12.89 1.92 2.99
N THR A 76 -12.95 0.77 3.64
CA THR A 76 -13.51 -0.49 3.13
C THR A 76 -12.80 -0.98 1.85
N VAL A 77 -11.49 -1.21 1.96
CA VAL A 77 -10.59 -1.84 0.98
C VAL A 77 -10.26 -0.96 -0.22
N HIS A 78 -11.22 -0.66 -1.10
CA HIS A 78 -10.96 0.05 -2.36
C HIS A 78 -11.71 1.39 -2.41
N VAL A 79 -11.01 2.42 -2.86
CA VAL A 79 -11.51 3.79 -3.01
C VAL A 79 -11.52 4.23 -4.47
N THR A 80 -10.52 3.78 -5.24
CA THR A 80 -10.41 4.11 -6.67
C THR A 80 -10.24 2.89 -7.53
N ALA A 81 -10.53 3.06 -8.82
CA ALA A 81 -10.27 2.07 -9.86
C ALA A 81 -9.63 2.74 -11.10
N ALA A 82 -8.62 2.08 -11.62
CA ALA A 82 -7.89 2.43 -12.82
C ALA A 82 -7.82 1.21 -13.75
N PRO A 83 -8.73 1.05 -14.71
CA PRO A 83 -8.64 -0.01 -15.71
C PRO A 83 -7.37 0.15 -16.55
N ILE A 84 -6.60 -0.93 -16.72
CA ILE A 84 -5.34 -0.95 -17.48
C ILE A 84 -5.61 -1.65 -18.81
N ASP A 85 -5.37 -0.98 -19.89
CA ASP A 85 -5.41 -1.51 -21.25
C ASP A 85 -4.05 -1.36 -21.95
N LEU A 86 -3.91 -1.96 -23.13
CA LEU A 86 -2.67 -1.92 -23.92
C LEU A 86 -2.12 -0.50 -24.14
N PRO A 87 -2.93 0.48 -24.58
CA PRO A 87 -2.47 1.86 -24.71
C PRO A 87 -1.99 2.48 -23.42
N THR A 88 -2.60 2.09 -22.30
CA THR A 88 -2.27 2.58 -20.95
C THR A 88 -0.86 2.19 -20.52
N ILE A 89 -0.41 0.96 -20.86
CA ILE A 89 0.90 0.44 -20.41
C ILE A 89 2.06 1.30 -20.90
N GLY A 90 1.97 1.84 -22.11
CA GLY A 90 3.02 2.71 -22.68
C GLY A 90 2.93 4.19 -22.31
N ALA A 91 1.77 4.65 -21.83
CA ALA A 91 1.44 6.07 -21.70
C ALA A 91 1.27 6.56 -20.26
N VAL A 92 1.16 5.65 -19.26
CA VAL A 92 0.74 6.02 -17.91
C VAL A 92 1.89 6.37 -16.98
N GLN A 93 1.67 7.46 -16.27
CA GLN A 93 2.54 7.95 -15.22
C GLN A 93 2.55 6.99 -14.02
N ARG A 94 3.72 6.75 -13.44
CA ARG A 94 3.87 6.00 -12.19
C ARG A 94 2.96 6.55 -11.10
N GLY A 95 2.32 5.64 -10.34
CA GLY A 95 1.41 6.01 -9.26
C GLY A 95 -0.03 6.31 -9.69
N TRP A 96 -0.40 6.06 -10.95
CA TRP A 96 -1.78 6.22 -11.41
C TRP A 96 -2.73 5.25 -10.69
N ILE A 97 -3.75 5.83 -10.01
CA ILE A 97 -4.75 5.11 -9.24
C ILE A 97 -6.19 5.33 -9.72
N GLY A 98 -6.37 6.05 -10.82
CA GLY A 98 -7.65 6.18 -11.52
C GLY A 98 -8.61 7.18 -10.92
N THR A 99 -9.90 6.80 -10.84
CA THR A 99 -10.99 7.64 -10.35
C THR A 99 -11.67 7.00 -9.15
N ALA A 100 -12.37 7.81 -8.33
CA ALA A 100 -13.12 7.32 -7.18
C ALA A 100 -14.23 6.34 -7.61
N LEU A 101 -14.52 5.36 -6.77
CA LEU A 101 -15.70 4.52 -6.88
C LEU A 101 -16.96 5.36 -6.64
N ALA A 102 -18.10 4.92 -7.19
CA ALA A 102 -19.31 5.73 -7.27
C ALA A 102 -19.91 6.18 -5.92
N ASP A 103 -19.67 5.42 -4.86
CA ASP A 103 -20.16 5.68 -3.50
C ASP A 103 -19.17 6.43 -2.61
N LEU A 104 -17.99 6.76 -3.17
CA LEU A 104 -16.89 7.44 -2.48
C LEU A 104 -16.50 8.73 -3.20
N ARG A 105 -15.96 9.66 -2.45
CA ARG A 105 -15.35 10.89 -2.97
C ARG A 105 -13.95 11.05 -2.44
N ILE A 106 -13.05 11.55 -3.28
CA ILE A 106 -11.68 11.87 -2.88
C ILE A 106 -11.48 13.37 -3.05
N HIS A 107 -10.89 13.95 -2.03
CA HIS A 107 -10.42 15.34 -2.05
C HIS A 107 -8.90 15.33 -1.93
N VAL A 108 -8.23 16.13 -2.74
CA VAL A 108 -6.81 16.45 -2.59
C VAL A 108 -6.74 17.80 -1.91
N LEU A 109 -6.27 17.82 -0.65
CA LEU A 109 -6.35 19.00 0.20
C LEU A 109 -4.96 19.47 0.64
N ASP A 110 -4.83 20.78 0.80
CA ASP A 110 -3.68 21.40 1.43
C ASP A 110 -3.74 21.31 2.97
N ALA A 111 -2.73 21.86 3.65
CA ALA A 111 -2.64 21.86 5.12
C ALA A 111 -3.76 22.66 5.82
N ARG A 112 -4.52 23.49 5.08
CA ARG A 112 -5.66 24.29 5.58
C ARG A 112 -7.00 23.68 5.19
N LEU A 113 -7.00 22.46 4.65
CA LEU A 113 -8.16 21.77 4.08
C LEU A 113 -8.77 22.48 2.87
N GLY A 114 -7.98 23.32 2.17
CA GLY A 114 -8.33 23.90 0.88
C GLY A 114 -8.13 22.89 -0.25
N LEU A 115 -8.99 22.94 -1.28
CA LEU A 115 -8.87 22.09 -2.47
C LEU A 115 -7.62 22.46 -3.27
N CYS A 116 -6.78 21.47 -3.55
CA CYS A 116 -5.66 21.62 -4.47
C CYS A 116 -6.16 21.59 -5.92
N PRO A 117 -5.74 22.55 -6.78
CA PRO A 117 -6.06 22.49 -8.20
C PRO A 117 -5.35 21.33 -8.90
N PRO A 118 -5.81 20.89 -10.10
CA PRO A 118 -5.15 19.86 -10.87
C PRO A 118 -3.66 20.14 -11.06
N GLY A 119 -2.84 19.11 -10.91
CA GLY A 119 -1.37 19.18 -10.96
C GLY A 119 -0.70 19.56 -9.64
N VAL A 120 -1.43 20.10 -8.68
CA VAL A 120 -0.89 20.44 -7.36
C VAL A 120 -1.07 19.28 -6.39
N GLU A 121 0.01 18.93 -5.72
CA GLU A 121 0.05 17.83 -4.74
C GLU A 121 -0.55 18.27 -3.40
N GLY A 122 -1.36 17.39 -2.80
CA GLY A 122 -1.91 17.54 -1.47
C GLY A 122 -2.11 16.19 -0.79
N GLU A 123 -2.63 16.21 0.42
CA GLU A 123 -3.01 15.00 1.15
C GLU A 123 -4.38 14.49 0.67
N LEU A 124 -4.51 13.18 0.53
CA LEU A 124 -5.75 12.53 0.11
C LEU A 124 -6.71 12.39 1.29
N TYR A 125 -7.93 12.87 1.10
CA TYR A 125 -9.03 12.69 2.03
C TYR A 125 -10.18 11.96 1.35
N VAL A 126 -10.78 11.00 2.04
CA VAL A 126 -11.87 10.18 1.51
C VAL A 126 -13.15 10.48 2.25
N ALA A 127 -14.25 10.66 1.51
CA ALA A 127 -15.61 10.78 2.01
C ALA A 127 -16.51 9.70 1.42
N GLY A 128 -17.61 9.39 2.09
CA GLY A 128 -18.67 8.52 1.59
C GLY A 128 -19.02 7.37 2.52
N ALA A 129 -19.90 6.49 2.03
CA ALA A 129 -20.49 5.41 2.84
C ALA A 129 -19.49 4.32 3.26
N GLY A 130 -18.37 4.18 2.52
CA GLY A 130 -17.32 3.20 2.82
C GLY A 130 -16.42 3.56 4.00
N LEU A 131 -16.58 4.72 4.63
CA LEU A 131 -15.76 5.09 5.79
C LEU A 131 -16.09 4.23 7.01
N ALA A 132 -15.05 3.71 7.67
CA ALA A 132 -15.18 3.07 8.97
C ALA A 132 -15.76 4.05 10.02
N ARG A 133 -16.33 3.52 11.09
CA ARG A 133 -16.82 4.33 12.21
C ARG A 133 -15.69 5.01 12.98
N GLY A 134 -14.55 4.35 13.06
CA GLY A 134 -13.36 4.79 13.78
C GLY A 134 -12.53 3.59 14.27
N TYR A 135 -11.55 3.86 15.10
CA TYR A 135 -10.69 2.86 15.70
C TYR A 135 -11.25 2.43 17.06
N HIS A 136 -11.43 1.12 17.24
CA HIS A 136 -11.99 0.56 18.48
C HIS A 136 -11.14 0.94 19.70
N GLY A 137 -11.79 1.49 20.74
CA GLY A 137 -11.12 1.90 21.98
C GLY A 137 -10.10 3.07 21.83
N ARG A 138 -10.04 3.75 20.66
CA ARG A 138 -9.05 4.81 20.39
C ARG A 138 -9.73 6.11 19.93
N PRO A 139 -10.48 6.79 20.82
CA PRO A 139 -11.24 7.99 20.43
C PRO A 139 -10.35 9.13 19.97
N GLY A 140 -9.19 9.35 20.57
CA GLY A 140 -8.25 10.40 20.16
C GLY A 140 -7.72 10.17 18.73
N LEU A 141 -7.29 8.94 18.41
CA LEU A 141 -6.86 8.59 17.05
C LEU A 141 -8.01 8.71 16.05
N THR A 142 -9.22 8.29 16.45
CA THR A 142 -10.42 8.43 15.61
C THR A 142 -10.68 9.90 15.28
N ALA A 143 -10.65 10.79 16.27
CA ALA A 143 -10.86 12.22 16.06
C ALA A 143 -9.76 12.87 15.20
N ALA A 144 -8.52 12.38 15.29
CA ALA A 144 -7.40 12.90 14.49
C ALA A 144 -7.45 12.46 13.02
N ARG A 145 -8.09 11.33 12.71
CA ARG A 145 -8.12 10.76 11.35
C ARG A 145 -9.48 10.89 10.67
N PHE A 146 -10.59 10.84 11.41
CA PHE A 146 -11.94 11.03 10.88
C PHE A 146 -12.43 12.42 11.25
N VAL A 147 -12.10 13.38 10.39
CA VAL A 147 -12.34 14.82 10.63
C VAL A 147 -13.66 15.28 10.02
N ALA A 148 -14.20 16.41 10.51
CA ALA A 148 -15.36 17.03 9.89
C ALA A 148 -15.04 17.53 8.48
N SER A 149 -15.95 17.32 7.53
CA SER A 149 -15.82 17.84 6.17
C SER A 149 -16.09 19.35 6.14
N PRO A 150 -15.22 20.16 5.53
CA PRO A 150 -15.52 21.57 5.29
C PRO A 150 -16.50 21.76 4.11
N PHE A 151 -16.85 20.70 3.38
CA PHE A 151 -17.63 20.78 2.14
C PHE A 151 -19.11 20.38 2.31
N GLY A 152 -19.46 19.72 3.41
CA GLY A 152 -20.82 19.24 3.66
C GLY A 152 -21.15 19.13 5.13
N ALA A 153 -22.34 19.64 5.53
CA ALA A 153 -22.80 19.56 6.91
C ALA A 153 -23.02 18.10 7.34
N GLY A 154 -22.42 17.72 8.48
CA GLY A 154 -22.53 16.38 9.04
C GLY A 154 -21.71 15.30 8.32
N GLU A 155 -20.98 15.65 7.28
CA GLU A 155 -20.10 14.73 6.57
C GLU A 155 -18.75 14.62 7.28
N ARG A 156 -18.13 13.41 7.20
CA ARG A 156 -16.77 13.16 7.68
C ARG A 156 -15.85 12.87 6.52
N LEU A 157 -14.60 13.28 6.68
CA LEU A 157 -13.48 12.89 5.84
C LEU A 157 -12.55 11.97 6.62
N TYR A 158 -12.07 10.93 5.98
CA TYR A 158 -10.93 10.17 6.49
C TYR A 158 -9.64 10.74 5.94
N ARG A 159 -8.76 11.18 6.84
CA ARG A 159 -7.42 11.67 6.55
C ARG A 159 -6.47 10.49 6.34
N THR A 160 -6.09 10.21 5.09
CA THR A 160 -5.38 8.97 4.74
C THR A 160 -3.90 8.98 5.14
N GLY A 161 -3.26 10.14 5.18
CA GLY A 161 -1.81 10.27 5.25
C GLY A 161 -1.11 9.97 3.91
N ASP A 162 -1.86 9.65 2.87
CA ASP A 162 -1.35 9.48 1.51
C ASP A 162 -1.38 10.82 0.77
N ARG A 163 -0.42 11.06 -0.12
CA ARG A 163 -0.34 12.25 -0.97
C ARG A 163 -0.66 11.91 -2.42
N GLY A 164 -1.25 12.86 -3.12
CA GLY A 164 -1.60 12.70 -4.52
C GLY A 164 -1.92 14.00 -5.20
N ALA A 165 -2.21 13.92 -6.48
CA ALA A 165 -2.63 15.06 -7.29
C ALA A 165 -3.66 14.62 -8.34
N TRP A 166 -4.65 15.45 -8.59
CA TRP A 166 -5.54 15.32 -9.74
C TRP A 166 -4.79 15.71 -11.02
N ARG A 167 -4.94 14.93 -12.06
CA ARG A 167 -4.55 15.29 -13.41
C ARG A 167 -5.67 16.13 -14.05
N ALA A 168 -5.33 16.84 -15.14
CA ALA A 168 -6.31 17.63 -15.88
C ALA A 168 -7.43 16.77 -16.53
N ASP A 169 -7.17 15.48 -16.76
CA ASP A 169 -8.13 14.50 -17.27
C ASP A 169 -9.03 13.87 -16.20
N GLY A 170 -8.97 14.37 -14.95
CA GLY A 170 -9.76 13.85 -13.84
C GLY A 170 -9.26 12.54 -13.24
N GLN A 171 -8.07 12.07 -13.62
CA GLN A 171 -7.44 10.91 -13.04
C GLN A 171 -6.58 11.29 -11.83
N LEU A 172 -6.52 10.42 -10.83
CA LEU A 172 -5.73 10.63 -9.61
C LEU A 172 -4.38 9.90 -9.72
N VAL A 173 -3.33 10.58 -9.27
CA VAL A 173 -1.98 10.03 -9.17
C VAL A 173 -1.55 10.05 -7.71
N TYR A 174 -1.16 8.90 -7.20
CA TYR A 174 -0.53 8.71 -5.89
C TYR A 174 0.92 9.20 -5.90
N ARG A 175 1.32 9.92 -4.86
CA ARG A 175 2.64 10.56 -4.74
C ARG A 175 3.43 10.11 -3.51
N GLY A 176 2.97 9.07 -2.82
CA GLY A 176 3.63 8.57 -1.61
C GLY A 176 2.87 8.90 -0.33
N ARG A 177 3.57 8.83 0.78
CA ARG A 177 3.04 9.11 2.12
C ARG A 177 3.47 10.49 2.61
N ALA A 178 2.62 11.10 3.43
CA ALA A 178 2.94 12.31 4.19
C ALA A 178 3.61 11.99 5.55
N ASP A 179 3.53 10.74 5.98
CA ASP A 179 4.11 10.20 7.22
C ASP A 179 5.11 9.09 6.91
N ASP A 180 5.71 8.50 7.96
CA ASP A 180 6.75 7.48 7.85
C ASP A 180 6.20 6.05 7.62
N GLN A 181 4.87 5.89 7.57
CA GLN A 181 4.25 4.60 7.33
C GLN A 181 4.65 4.02 5.97
N VAL A 182 4.93 2.74 5.92
CA VAL A 182 5.40 2.07 4.69
C VAL A 182 4.48 0.92 4.28
N LYS A 183 4.39 0.68 2.98
CA LYS A 183 3.74 -0.51 2.40
C LYS A 183 4.83 -1.44 1.90
N LEU A 184 4.96 -2.61 2.51
CA LEU A 184 6.00 -3.58 2.18
C LEU A 184 5.39 -4.97 2.02
N ARG A 185 5.49 -5.55 0.84
CA ARG A 185 4.93 -6.88 0.51
C ARG A 185 3.45 -7.03 0.86
N GLY A 186 2.66 -5.97 0.62
CA GLY A 186 1.23 -5.91 0.93
C GLY A 186 0.89 -5.61 2.39
N PHE A 187 1.87 -5.53 3.28
CA PHE A 187 1.66 -5.15 4.67
C PHE A 187 1.81 -3.64 4.86
N ARG A 188 0.94 -3.09 5.69
CA ARG A 188 1.00 -1.71 6.16
C ARG A 188 1.77 -1.70 7.48
N ILE A 189 2.94 -1.09 7.50
CA ILE A 189 3.88 -1.13 8.62
C ILE A 189 4.09 0.30 9.13
N GLU A 190 3.98 0.45 10.44
CA GLU A 190 4.38 1.65 11.17
C GLU A 190 5.81 1.47 11.69
N PRO A 191 6.84 2.11 11.12
CA PRO A 191 8.21 2.00 11.62
C PRO A 191 8.32 2.36 13.10
N GLY A 192 7.56 3.36 13.55
CA GLY A 192 7.53 3.78 14.96
C GLY A 192 7.07 2.68 15.94
N GLU A 193 6.26 1.71 15.51
CA GLU A 193 5.89 0.56 16.36
C GLU A 193 7.10 -0.36 16.60
N ILE A 194 7.91 -0.56 15.56
CA ILE A 194 9.14 -1.36 15.67
C ILE A 194 10.20 -0.61 16.49
N GLU A 195 10.32 0.71 16.29
CA GLU A 195 11.20 1.58 17.08
C GLU A 195 10.81 1.56 18.56
N ALA A 196 9.52 1.64 18.87
CA ALA A 196 9.03 1.52 20.25
C ALA A 196 9.40 0.17 20.88
N ALA A 197 9.23 -0.93 20.12
CA ALA A 197 9.59 -2.27 20.60
C ALA A 197 11.12 -2.43 20.82
N LEU A 198 11.94 -1.75 20.02
CA LEU A 198 13.39 -1.69 20.22
C LEU A 198 13.75 -0.86 21.47
N LEU A 199 13.14 0.31 21.66
CA LEU A 199 13.39 1.19 22.80
C LEU A 199 12.94 0.63 24.15
N GLU A 200 12.05 -0.35 24.17
CA GLU A 200 11.68 -1.06 25.40
C GLU A 200 12.74 -2.06 25.88
N GLN A 201 13.76 -2.33 25.06
CA GLN A 201 14.86 -3.20 25.46
C GLN A 201 15.87 -2.42 26.32
N PRO A 202 16.27 -2.97 27.48
CA PRO A 202 17.06 -2.22 28.47
C PRO A 202 18.45 -1.80 27.96
N GLU A 203 19.00 -2.50 26.99
CA GLU A 203 20.27 -2.19 26.36
C GLU A 203 20.20 -1.15 25.23
N VAL A 204 19.00 -0.74 24.76
CA VAL A 204 18.81 0.18 23.65
C VAL A 204 18.52 1.60 24.14
N ALA A 205 19.39 2.55 23.78
CA ALA A 205 19.22 3.97 24.09
C ALA A 205 18.45 4.72 22.99
N GLN A 206 18.68 4.37 21.72
CA GLN A 206 18.02 4.99 20.57
C GLN A 206 17.73 3.94 19.51
N ALA A 207 16.66 4.12 18.77
CA ALA A 207 16.28 3.26 17.66
C ALA A 207 15.77 4.08 16.48
N ALA A 208 16.02 3.58 15.27
CA ALA A 208 15.41 4.06 14.04
C ALA A 208 15.15 2.89 13.09
N VAL A 209 14.04 2.93 12.38
CA VAL A 209 13.67 1.88 11.40
C VAL A 209 13.41 2.52 10.05
N VAL A 210 14.07 2.03 9.02
CA VAL A 210 13.92 2.54 7.66
C VAL A 210 13.71 1.42 6.66
N VAL A 211 13.09 1.73 5.53
CA VAL A 211 13.08 0.84 4.36
C VAL A 211 14.32 1.08 3.52
N ARG A 212 15.04 0.03 3.21
CA ARG A 212 16.17 0.02 2.28
C ARG A 212 15.87 -0.85 1.08
N GLY A 213 16.38 -0.45 -0.07
CA GLY A 213 16.09 -1.09 -1.35
C GLY A 213 14.84 -0.52 -2.02
N VAL A 214 14.55 -1.02 -3.21
CA VAL A 214 13.40 -0.61 -4.01
C VAL A 214 12.61 -1.84 -4.45
N GLU A 215 11.30 -1.70 -4.56
CA GLU A 215 10.39 -2.74 -5.08
C GLU A 215 10.57 -4.11 -4.38
N ALA A 216 10.91 -5.17 -5.14
CA ALA A 216 11.05 -6.53 -4.63
C ALA A 216 12.20 -6.68 -3.60
N ASP A 217 13.23 -5.84 -3.68
CA ASP A 217 14.37 -5.83 -2.77
C ASP A 217 14.16 -4.95 -1.53
N ALA A 218 13.02 -4.29 -1.44
CA ALA A 218 12.68 -3.45 -0.31
C ALA A 218 12.60 -4.30 0.98
N ARG A 219 13.25 -3.80 2.05
CA ARG A 219 13.33 -4.46 3.35
C ARG A 219 13.45 -3.47 4.49
N LEU A 220 12.93 -3.85 5.65
CA LEU A 220 13.13 -3.10 6.88
C LEU A 220 14.55 -3.30 7.39
N VAL A 221 15.18 -2.21 7.81
CA VAL A 221 16.47 -2.21 8.50
C VAL A 221 16.30 -1.39 9.77
N GLY A 222 16.56 -2.01 10.92
CA GLY A 222 16.56 -1.36 12.22
C GLY A 222 17.99 -0.94 12.60
N TYR A 223 18.10 0.24 13.15
CA TYR A 223 19.31 0.76 13.76
C TYR A 223 19.08 0.91 15.25
N ALA A 224 20.01 0.43 16.07
CA ALA A 224 19.93 0.53 17.51
C ALA A 224 21.25 1.05 18.09
N VAL A 225 21.17 2.04 18.97
CA VAL A 225 22.31 2.55 19.71
C VAL A 225 22.25 2.01 21.13
N ALA A 226 23.33 1.39 21.60
CA ALA A 226 23.42 0.86 22.97
C ALA A 226 23.44 1.97 24.03
N VAL A 227 22.93 1.67 25.23
CA VAL A 227 23.20 2.51 26.41
C VAL A 227 24.69 2.45 26.77
N PRO A 228 25.26 3.52 27.42
CA PRO A 228 26.69 3.62 27.72
C PRO A 228 27.18 2.47 28.54
N SER A 229 27.46 1.47 28.54
CA SER A 229 27.90 0.31 29.34
C SER A 229 27.25 -1.03 28.96
N ALA A 230 26.48 -1.07 27.88
CA ALA A 230 25.91 -2.30 27.37
C ALA A 230 26.37 -2.58 25.95
N ASP A 231 26.50 -3.86 25.63
CA ASP A 231 26.62 -4.36 24.26
C ASP A 231 25.28 -4.93 23.80
N ILE A 232 24.93 -4.69 22.56
CA ILE A 232 23.72 -5.25 21.97
C ILE A 232 24.03 -6.62 21.34
N ASP A 233 23.51 -7.68 21.95
CA ASP A 233 23.44 -8.97 21.27
C ASP A 233 22.29 -8.93 20.26
N VAL A 234 22.63 -8.78 18.99
CA VAL A 234 21.69 -8.66 17.87
C VAL A 234 20.79 -9.90 17.74
N ALA A 235 21.32 -11.10 18.02
CA ALA A 235 20.55 -12.33 17.91
C ALA A 235 19.50 -12.42 19.03
N ALA A 236 19.88 -12.12 20.27
CA ALA A 236 18.97 -12.07 21.41
C ALA A 236 17.93 -10.95 21.25
N LEU A 237 18.34 -9.77 20.79
CA LEU A 237 17.43 -8.65 20.52
C LEU A 237 16.38 -9.05 19.47
N ARG A 238 16.80 -9.66 18.37
CA ARG A 238 15.90 -10.14 17.33
C ARG A 238 14.90 -11.19 17.84
N ALA A 239 15.35 -12.11 18.70
CA ALA A 239 14.48 -13.12 19.32
C ALA A 239 13.37 -12.47 20.17
N ARG A 240 13.72 -11.50 21.01
CA ARG A 240 12.73 -10.76 21.82
C ARG A 240 11.76 -9.93 20.98
N LEU A 241 12.21 -9.31 19.90
CA LEU A 241 11.31 -8.64 18.95
C LEU A 241 10.32 -9.62 18.32
N ALA A 242 10.76 -10.84 17.98
CA ALA A 242 9.89 -11.85 17.39
C ALA A 242 8.79 -12.38 18.32
N GLU A 243 8.94 -12.23 19.64
CA GLU A 243 7.89 -12.55 20.62
C GLU A 243 6.77 -11.50 20.65
N ARG A 244 7.04 -10.28 20.15
CA ARG A 244 6.14 -9.13 20.26
C ARG A 244 5.59 -8.65 18.95
N LEU A 245 6.39 -8.72 17.91
CA LEU A 245 6.05 -8.22 16.58
C LEU A 245 5.72 -9.37 15.63
N PRO A 246 4.73 -9.20 14.75
CA PRO A 246 4.48 -10.18 13.69
C PRO A 246 5.69 -10.26 12.75
N GLY A 247 5.88 -11.43 12.14
CA GLY A 247 7.08 -11.73 11.34
C GLY A 247 7.35 -10.73 10.19
N TYR A 248 6.30 -10.14 9.60
CA TYR A 248 6.44 -9.14 8.54
C TYR A 248 6.96 -7.77 9.04
N MET A 249 6.93 -7.50 10.36
CA MET A 249 7.48 -6.30 10.99
C MET A 249 8.92 -6.49 11.48
N LEU A 250 9.44 -7.70 11.47
CA LEU A 250 10.81 -7.95 11.92
C LEU A 250 11.81 -7.38 10.90
N PRO A 251 12.75 -6.50 11.33
CA PRO A 251 13.79 -5.99 10.46
C PRO A 251 14.63 -7.12 9.86
N ALA A 252 14.91 -7.04 8.56
CA ALA A 252 15.77 -8.01 7.86
C ALA A 252 17.22 -7.95 8.38
N ALA A 253 17.64 -6.75 8.82
CA ALA A 253 18.91 -6.50 9.48
C ALA A 253 18.71 -5.55 10.66
N LEU A 254 19.51 -5.77 11.72
CA LEU A 254 19.70 -4.87 12.85
C LEU A 254 21.18 -4.44 12.86
N VAL A 255 21.42 -3.15 12.98
CA VAL A 255 22.74 -2.49 12.92
C VAL A 255 22.94 -1.64 14.16
#